data_cdcfc1857f8000539a64c6c2e93af40a
#
_entry.id   cdcfc1857f8000539a64c6c2e93af40a
#
_cell.length_a   1.000
_cell.length_b   1.000
_cell.length_c   1.000
_cell.angle_alpha   90.00
_cell.angle_beta   90.00
_cell.angle_gamma   90.00
#
_symmetry.space_group_name_H-M   'P 1'
#
loop_
_entity.id
_entity.type
_entity.pdbx_description
1 polymer ?
#
loop_
_entity_poly.entity_id
_entity_poly.type
_entity_poly.pdbx_seq_one_letter_code
_entity_poly.pdbx_strand_id
1 'polypeptide(L)'
;MLFGTALAAAGTLTLNQFIERDTDALMDRTRRRPLPDARVQPQDALWFGILLTAAGLTYLALSVNLLSAMVAGAITVTYLFLYTPMKRYSALCVPVGAVPGALPPVIGWVAARGDLSVDAWILFAIMFLWQIPHTLAIAYLYREDFAKAGIQFLPVIDPDGASMNRQVLMHCGALWVV
;
A
#
# COMPACT_ATOMS: atom_id res chain seq x y z
N MET A 1 6.64 -18.30 -6.29
CA MET A 1 5.93 -17.26 -5.52
C MET A 1 6.56 -15.88 -5.69
N LEU A 2 7.81 -15.62 -5.26
CA LEU A 2 8.44 -14.29 -5.27
C LEU A 2 8.35 -13.57 -6.62
N PHE A 3 8.62 -14.27 -7.72
CA PHE A 3 8.60 -13.67 -9.06
C PHE A 3 7.19 -13.13 -9.42
N GLY A 4 6.13 -13.95 -9.23
CA GLY A 4 4.76 -13.51 -9.54
C GLY A 4 4.29 -12.37 -8.63
N THR A 5 4.65 -12.42 -7.34
CA THR A 5 4.34 -11.33 -6.41
C THR A 5 5.08 -10.04 -6.79
N ALA A 6 6.36 -10.14 -7.20
CA ALA A 6 7.12 -8.98 -7.66
C ALA A 6 6.51 -8.33 -8.91
N LEU A 7 6.08 -9.13 -9.89
CA LEU A 7 5.38 -8.63 -11.09
C LEU A 7 4.08 -7.92 -10.71
N ALA A 8 3.22 -8.56 -9.90
CA ALA A 8 1.96 -7.97 -9.49
C ALA A 8 2.16 -6.67 -8.69
N ALA A 9 3.16 -6.64 -7.80
CA ALA A 9 3.50 -5.46 -7.02
C ALA A 9 4.04 -4.33 -7.91
N ALA A 10 4.95 -4.63 -8.85
CA ALA A 10 5.49 -3.64 -9.79
C ALA A 10 4.37 -3.04 -10.66
N GLY A 11 3.45 -3.88 -11.17
CA GLY A 11 2.29 -3.43 -11.91
C GLY A 11 1.38 -2.54 -11.07
N THR A 12 1.03 -2.98 -9.86
CA THR A 12 0.18 -2.22 -8.92
C THR A 12 0.79 -0.86 -8.57
N LEU A 13 2.11 -0.81 -8.30
CA LEU A 13 2.81 0.45 -8.02
C LEU A 13 2.88 1.38 -9.24
N THR A 14 3.01 0.83 -10.44
CA THR A 14 2.95 1.61 -11.69
C THR A 14 1.56 2.22 -11.88
N LEU A 15 0.49 1.44 -11.66
CA LEU A 15 -0.89 1.93 -11.71
C LEU A 15 -1.16 2.98 -10.64
N ASN A 16 -0.60 2.82 -9.44
CA ASN A 16 -0.70 3.85 -8.40
C ASN A 16 -0.04 5.16 -8.84
N GLN A 17 1.18 5.10 -9.42
CA GLN A 17 1.82 6.31 -9.97
C GLN A 17 1.00 6.95 -11.10
N PHE A 18 0.31 6.15 -11.93
CA PHE A 18 -0.60 6.66 -12.95
C PHE A 18 -1.79 7.42 -12.34
N ILE A 19 -2.40 6.86 -11.29
CA ILE A 19 -3.55 7.49 -10.60
C ILE A 19 -3.11 8.76 -9.86
N GLU A 20 -1.95 8.74 -9.22
CA GLU A 20 -1.47 9.83 -8.36
C GLU A 20 -0.56 10.83 -9.08
N ARG A 21 -0.33 10.73 -10.41
CA ARG A 21 0.65 11.55 -11.15
C ARG A 21 0.50 13.06 -10.93
N ASP A 22 -0.76 13.55 -10.89
CA ASP A 22 -1.03 14.97 -10.71
C ASP A 22 -0.78 15.41 -9.25
N THR A 23 -1.05 14.54 -8.29
CA THR A 23 -0.75 14.75 -6.87
C THR A 23 0.74 14.65 -6.58
N ASP A 24 1.40 13.68 -7.21
CA ASP A 24 2.85 13.47 -7.10
C ASP A 24 3.66 14.67 -7.62
N ALA A 25 3.14 15.39 -8.61
CA ALA A 25 3.76 16.60 -9.15
C ALA A 25 3.82 17.76 -8.15
N LEU A 26 2.94 17.76 -7.15
CA LEU A 26 2.87 18.81 -6.12
C LEU A 26 3.85 18.60 -4.95
N MET A 27 4.41 17.40 -4.82
CA MET A 27 5.29 17.05 -3.71
C MET A 27 6.76 17.03 -4.13
N ASP A 28 7.63 17.65 -3.34
CA ASP A 28 9.08 17.73 -3.65
C ASP A 28 9.72 16.33 -3.73
N ARG A 29 9.24 15.40 -2.92
CA ARG A 29 9.71 14.01 -2.88
C ARG A 29 9.36 13.20 -4.14
N THR A 30 8.22 13.48 -4.79
CA THR A 30 7.67 12.64 -5.86
C THR A 30 7.60 13.32 -7.23
N ARG A 31 7.76 14.63 -7.33
CA ARG A 31 7.70 15.39 -8.59
C ARG A 31 8.70 14.93 -9.65
N ARG A 32 9.80 14.25 -9.25
CA ARG A 32 10.81 13.67 -10.15
C ARG A 32 10.52 12.22 -10.55
N ARG A 33 9.36 11.66 -10.17
CA ARG A 33 8.93 10.35 -10.67
C ARG A 33 8.72 10.40 -12.19
N PRO A 34 8.83 9.25 -12.90
CA PRO A 34 8.77 9.24 -14.37
C PRO A 34 7.54 9.89 -14.98
N LEU A 35 6.37 9.76 -14.35
CA LEU A 35 5.11 10.29 -14.85
C LEU A 35 4.97 11.82 -14.60
N PRO A 36 5.14 12.33 -13.37
CA PRO A 36 5.13 13.77 -13.12
C PRO A 36 6.20 14.53 -13.92
N ASP A 37 7.37 13.92 -14.13
CA ASP A 37 8.51 14.47 -14.87
C ASP A 37 8.39 14.29 -16.40
N ALA A 38 7.25 13.80 -16.88
CA ALA A 38 6.93 13.59 -18.29
C ALA A 38 7.95 12.72 -19.07
N ARG A 39 8.75 11.88 -18.37
CA ARG A 39 9.69 10.93 -18.98
C ARG A 39 9.02 9.69 -19.57
N VAL A 40 7.79 9.40 -19.11
CA VAL A 40 6.97 8.28 -19.58
C VAL A 40 5.58 8.80 -19.91
N GLN A 41 5.02 8.37 -21.02
CA GLN A 41 3.65 8.70 -21.40
C GLN A 41 2.66 8.02 -20.44
N PRO A 42 1.61 8.73 -19.99
CA PRO A 42 0.62 8.14 -19.07
C PRO A 42 -0.03 6.86 -19.59
N GLN A 43 -0.30 6.79 -20.90
CA GLN A 43 -0.90 5.60 -21.53
C GLN A 43 0.05 4.40 -21.49
N ASP A 44 1.36 4.60 -21.71
CA ASP A 44 2.34 3.54 -21.65
C ASP A 44 2.46 2.97 -20.22
N ALA A 45 2.47 3.86 -19.22
CA ALA A 45 2.48 3.45 -17.82
C ALA A 45 1.20 2.68 -17.43
N LEU A 46 0.04 3.11 -17.95
CA LEU A 46 -1.24 2.43 -17.71
C LEU A 46 -1.21 0.99 -18.26
N TRP A 47 -0.88 0.82 -19.54
CA TRP A 47 -0.83 -0.50 -20.14
C TRP A 47 0.26 -1.39 -19.55
N PHE A 48 1.43 -0.83 -19.30
CA PHE A 48 2.52 -1.54 -18.62
C PHE A 48 2.09 -2.04 -17.24
N GLY A 49 1.46 -1.19 -16.43
CA GLY A 49 0.96 -1.55 -15.11
C GLY A 49 -0.11 -2.64 -15.15
N ILE A 50 -1.08 -2.53 -16.09
CA ILE A 50 -2.12 -3.55 -16.28
C ILE A 50 -1.50 -4.89 -16.67
N LEU A 51 -0.62 -4.89 -17.68
CA LEU A 51 0.00 -6.13 -18.18
C LEU A 51 0.87 -6.80 -17.13
N LEU A 52 1.67 -6.04 -16.38
CA LEU A 52 2.49 -6.60 -15.31
C LEU A 52 1.62 -7.18 -14.17
N THR A 53 0.58 -6.46 -13.76
CA THR A 53 -0.34 -6.96 -12.73
C THR A 53 -1.02 -8.25 -13.19
N ALA A 54 -1.58 -8.26 -14.39
CA ALA A 54 -2.23 -9.42 -14.96
C ALA A 54 -1.27 -10.62 -15.09
N ALA A 55 -0.05 -10.39 -15.61
CA ALA A 55 0.98 -11.42 -15.72
C ALA A 55 1.37 -11.99 -14.36
N GLY A 56 1.56 -11.11 -13.34
CA GLY A 56 1.89 -11.52 -11.98
C GLY A 56 0.79 -12.38 -11.34
N LEU A 57 -0.46 -11.95 -11.44
CA LEU A 57 -1.61 -12.68 -10.91
C LEU A 57 -1.81 -14.02 -11.63
N THR A 58 -1.71 -14.03 -12.96
CA THR A 58 -1.79 -15.26 -13.77
C THR A 58 -0.67 -16.23 -13.41
N TYR A 59 0.56 -15.74 -13.27
CA TYR A 59 1.68 -16.56 -12.85
C TYR A 59 1.45 -17.18 -11.46
N LEU A 60 0.95 -16.39 -10.49
CA LEU A 60 0.62 -16.91 -9.15
C LEU A 60 -0.46 -17.98 -9.22
N ALA A 61 -1.52 -17.74 -10.00
CA ALA A 61 -2.62 -18.69 -10.14
C ALA A 61 -2.19 -20.03 -10.75
N LEU A 62 -1.38 -19.99 -11.80
CA LEU A 62 -0.99 -21.19 -12.58
C LEU A 62 0.23 -21.91 -12.01
N SER A 63 1.21 -21.16 -11.45
CA SER A 63 2.51 -21.72 -11.04
C SER A 63 2.67 -21.85 -9.52
N VAL A 64 1.72 -21.34 -8.72
CA VAL A 64 1.74 -21.46 -7.26
C VAL A 64 0.42 -22.06 -6.78
N ASN A 65 -0.60 -21.23 -6.55
CA ASN A 65 -1.97 -21.64 -6.30
C ASN A 65 -2.93 -20.46 -6.46
N LEU A 66 -4.21 -20.76 -6.69
CA LEU A 66 -5.24 -19.73 -6.91
C LEU A 66 -5.40 -18.80 -5.70
N LEU A 67 -5.26 -19.32 -4.48
CA LEU A 67 -5.44 -18.55 -3.25
C LEU A 67 -4.36 -17.44 -3.13
N SER A 68 -3.10 -17.72 -3.50
CA SER A 68 -2.03 -16.72 -3.56
C SER A 68 -2.36 -15.60 -4.57
N ALA A 69 -2.91 -15.96 -5.72
CA ALA A 69 -3.35 -14.99 -6.72
C ALA A 69 -4.52 -14.13 -6.21
N MET A 70 -5.48 -14.74 -5.51
CA MET A 70 -6.60 -14.01 -4.91
C MET A 70 -6.15 -13.01 -3.84
N VAL A 71 -5.22 -13.41 -2.96
CA VAL A 71 -4.65 -12.50 -1.95
C VAL A 71 -3.89 -11.35 -2.62
N ALA A 72 -3.06 -11.64 -3.64
CA ALA A 72 -2.36 -10.60 -4.39
C ALA A 72 -3.33 -9.68 -5.14
N GLY A 73 -4.39 -10.20 -5.72
CA GLY A 73 -5.46 -9.43 -6.35
C GLY A 73 -6.20 -8.52 -5.34
N ALA A 74 -6.49 -9.04 -4.14
CA ALA A 74 -7.08 -8.26 -3.07
C ALA A 74 -6.18 -7.09 -2.64
N ILE A 75 -4.85 -7.29 -2.59
CA ILE A 75 -3.89 -6.19 -2.36
C ILE A 75 -4.04 -5.13 -3.44
N THR A 76 -3.99 -5.53 -4.71
CA THR A 76 -4.10 -4.60 -5.85
C THR A 76 -5.38 -3.78 -5.79
N VAL A 77 -6.53 -4.44 -5.60
CA VAL A 77 -7.84 -3.79 -5.55
C VAL A 77 -7.95 -2.83 -4.36
N THR A 78 -7.63 -3.29 -3.16
CA THR A 78 -7.74 -2.45 -1.96
C THR A 78 -6.75 -1.28 -1.99
N TYR A 79 -5.54 -1.49 -2.51
CA TYR A 79 -4.54 -0.44 -2.62
C TYR A 79 -4.93 0.64 -3.64
N LEU A 80 -5.36 0.25 -4.85
CA LEU A 80 -5.65 1.20 -5.92
C LEU A 80 -7.00 1.88 -5.77
N PHE A 81 -8.04 1.15 -5.35
CA PHE A 81 -9.42 1.65 -5.39
C PHE A 81 -9.97 2.10 -4.03
N LEU A 82 -9.36 1.68 -2.93
CA LEU A 82 -9.75 2.12 -1.59
C LEU A 82 -8.71 3.08 -1.00
N TYR A 83 -7.49 2.62 -0.80
CA TYR A 83 -6.46 3.42 -0.13
C TYR A 83 -6.07 4.66 -0.92
N THR A 84 -5.74 4.51 -2.20
CA THR A 84 -5.23 5.62 -3.03
C THR A 84 -6.20 6.81 -3.11
N PRO A 85 -7.49 6.64 -3.44
CA PRO A 85 -8.42 7.77 -3.45
C PRO A 85 -8.71 8.31 -2.04
N MET A 86 -8.74 7.44 -1.02
CA MET A 86 -9.08 7.82 0.35
C MET A 86 -8.08 8.78 0.99
N LYS A 87 -6.83 8.81 0.55
CA LYS A 87 -5.79 9.74 1.01
C LYS A 87 -6.21 11.22 0.95
N ARG A 88 -7.07 11.58 0.00
CA ARG A 88 -7.55 12.95 -0.20
C ARG A 88 -8.75 13.33 0.67
N TYR A 89 -9.42 12.34 1.24
CA TYR A 89 -10.70 12.58 1.90
C TYR A 89 -10.71 12.27 3.40
N SER A 90 -9.79 11.42 3.88
CA SER A 90 -9.86 10.97 5.26
C SER A 90 -8.54 10.43 5.79
N ALA A 91 -8.23 10.75 7.05
CA ALA A 91 -7.12 10.15 7.79
C ALA A 91 -7.29 8.63 8.03
N LEU A 92 -8.51 8.08 7.87
CA LEU A 92 -8.75 6.64 7.91
C LEU A 92 -8.07 5.90 6.74
N CYS A 93 -7.51 6.62 5.76
CA CYS A 93 -6.69 6.01 4.72
C CYS A 93 -5.49 5.23 5.31
N VAL A 94 -4.94 5.63 6.45
CA VAL A 94 -3.81 4.92 7.08
C VAL A 94 -4.19 3.50 7.51
N PRO A 95 -5.22 3.27 8.36
CA PRO A 95 -5.64 1.91 8.70
C PRO A 95 -6.19 1.13 7.48
N VAL A 96 -6.87 1.79 6.53
CA VAL A 96 -7.32 1.14 5.29
C VAL A 96 -6.14 0.70 4.44
N GLY A 97 -5.09 1.53 4.30
CA GLY A 97 -3.86 1.18 3.59
C GLY A 97 -3.00 0.14 4.32
N ALA A 98 -3.19 0.00 5.63
CA ALA A 98 -2.54 -1.04 6.40
C ALA A 98 -3.05 -2.45 6.04
N VAL A 99 -4.27 -2.59 5.52
CA VAL A 99 -4.79 -3.88 5.06
C VAL A 99 -3.97 -4.45 3.89
N PRO A 100 -3.87 -3.78 2.71
CA PRO A 100 -3.05 -4.30 1.62
C PRO A 100 -1.56 -4.39 1.98
N GLY A 101 -1.06 -3.52 2.85
CA GLY A 101 0.33 -3.56 3.30
C GLY A 101 0.66 -4.73 4.24
N ALA A 102 -0.33 -5.31 4.93
CA ALA A 102 -0.15 -6.45 5.82
C ALA A 102 -0.33 -7.81 5.14
N LEU A 103 -0.86 -7.86 3.92
CA LEU A 103 -1.13 -9.09 3.19
C LEU A 103 0.10 -9.78 2.52
N PRO A 104 1.23 -9.11 2.20
CA PRO A 104 2.37 -9.78 1.57
C PRO A 104 2.91 -11.01 2.32
N PRO A 105 3.07 -11.01 3.66
CA PRO A 105 3.44 -12.23 4.38
C PRO A 105 2.40 -13.34 4.26
N VAL A 106 1.11 -12.98 4.16
CA VAL A 106 0.01 -13.93 3.95
C VAL A 106 0.13 -14.61 2.59
N ILE A 107 0.56 -13.90 1.52
CA ILE A 107 0.85 -14.54 0.23
C ILE A 107 1.92 -15.62 0.40
N GLY A 108 2.99 -15.31 1.17
CA GLY A 108 4.05 -16.28 1.46
C GLY A 108 3.55 -17.52 2.17
N TRP A 109 2.71 -17.33 3.20
CA TRP A 109 2.09 -18.43 3.95
C TRP A 109 1.22 -19.30 3.05
N VAL A 110 0.29 -18.68 2.34
CA VAL A 110 -0.64 -19.38 1.44
C VAL A 110 0.09 -20.09 0.31
N ALA A 111 1.18 -19.53 -0.20
CA ALA A 111 2.00 -20.18 -1.22
C ALA A 111 2.67 -21.46 -0.72
N ALA A 112 3.04 -21.50 0.57
CA ALA A 112 3.71 -22.63 1.19
C ALA A 112 2.73 -23.68 1.74
N ARG A 113 1.60 -23.24 2.32
CA ARG A 113 0.66 -24.12 3.05
C ARG A 113 -0.61 -24.41 2.27
N GLY A 114 -0.99 -23.54 1.33
CA GLY A 114 -2.24 -23.69 0.57
C GLY A 114 -3.51 -23.30 1.32
N ASP A 115 -3.39 -22.76 2.54
CA ASP A 115 -4.52 -22.39 3.39
C ASP A 115 -4.36 -21.00 4.04
N LEU A 116 -5.46 -20.50 4.61
CA LEU A 116 -5.51 -19.29 5.46
C LEU A 116 -5.74 -19.70 6.92
N SER A 117 -4.74 -20.34 7.52
CA SER A 117 -4.77 -20.73 8.93
C SER A 117 -4.63 -19.52 9.88
N VAL A 118 -4.79 -19.78 11.17
CA VAL A 118 -4.62 -18.76 12.24
C VAL A 118 -3.24 -18.12 12.18
N ASP A 119 -2.21 -18.90 11.87
CA ASP A 119 -0.82 -18.39 11.78
C ASP A 119 -0.66 -17.32 10.67
N ALA A 120 -1.37 -17.49 9.54
CA ALA A 120 -1.38 -16.47 8.48
C ALA A 120 -1.96 -15.13 8.99
N TRP A 121 -3.00 -15.20 9.83
CA TRP A 121 -3.62 -14.02 10.43
C TRP A 121 -2.80 -13.40 11.54
N ILE A 122 -1.97 -14.18 12.25
CA ILE A 122 -0.98 -13.65 13.19
C ILE A 122 0.07 -12.83 12.42
N LEU A 123 0.60 -13.35 11.31
CA LEU A 123 1.53 -12.59 10.45
C LEU A 123 0.89 -11.30 9.92
N PHE A 124 -0.36 -11.38 9.49
CA PHE A 124 -1.13 -10.20 9.10
C PHE A 124 -1.24 -9.19 10.23
N ALA A 125 -1.63 -9.62 11.43
CA ALA A 125 -1.83 -8.75 12.59
C ALA A 125 -0.53 -8.02 12.99
N ILE A 126 0.60 -8.73 13.02
CA ILE A 126 1.91 -8.14 13.29
C ILE A 126 2.23 -7.03 12.29
N MET A 127 2.09 -7.31 11.00
CA MET A 127 2.37 -6.32 9.95
C MET A 127 1.37 -5.16 9.95
N PHE A 128 0.10 -5.45 10.19
CA PHE A 128 -0.95 -4.45 10.28
C PHE A 128 -0.69 -3.44 11.42
N LEU A 129 -0.38 -3.95 12.61
CA LEU A 129 -0.10 -3.12 13.77
C LEU A 129 1.21 -2.35 13.62
N TRP A 130 2.26 -2.97 13.06
CA TRP A 130 3.56 -2.35 12.88
C TRP A 130 3.53 -1.18 11.90
N GLN A 131 2.86 -1.35 10.76
CA GLN A 131 2.94 -0.36 9.70
C GLN A 131 2.16 0.94 9.97
N ILE A 132 1.17 0.93 10.87
CA ILE A 132 0.42 2.15 11.20
C ILE A 132 1.31 3.19 11.86
N PRO A 133 2.04 2.90 12.98
CA PRO A 133 3.01 3.84 13.53
C PRO A 133 4.11 4.22 12.54
N HIS A 134 4.60 3.27 11.73
CA HIS A 134 5.59 3.52 10.70
C HIS A 134 5.10 4.53 9.64
N THR A 135 3.89 4.33 9.13
CA THR A 135 3.28 5.22 8.14
C THR A 135 3.01 6.60 8.72
N LEU A 136 2.55 6.70 9.98
CA LEU A 136 2.33 7.97 10.66
C LEU A 136 3.64 8.73 10.89
N ALA A 137 4.74 8.02 11.22
CA ALA A 137 6.06 8.63 11.35
C ALA A 137 6.56 9.21 10.01
N ILE A 138 6.40 8.48 8.90
CA ILE A 138 6.70 8.97 7.55
C ILE A 138 5.80 10.17 7.20
N ALA A 139 4.51 10.09 7.51
CA ALA A 139 3.57 11.16 7.25
C ALA A 139 3.92 12.44 8.04
N TYR A 140 4.42 12.30 9.27
CA TYR A 140 4.91 13.41 10.07
C TYR A 140 6.17 14.05 9.46
N LEU A 141 7.12 13.22 9.03
CA LEU A 141 8.37 13.68 8.40
C LEU A 141 8.11 14.51 7.12
N TYR A 142 7.13 14.10 6.31
CA TYR A 142 6.79 14.73 5.04
C TYR A 142 5.46 15.51 5.08
N ARG A 143 5.03 15.97 6.26
CA ARG A 143 3.71 16.61 6.44
C ARG A 143 3.49 17.83 5.57
N GLU A 144 4.54 18.62 5.32
CA GLU A 144 4.47 19.80 4.48
C GLU A 144 4.22 19.44 3.01
N ASP A 145 4.89 18.42 2.50
CA ASP A 145 4.68 17.90 1.16
C ASP A 145 3.26 17.32 1.00
N PHE A 146 2.81 16.56 1.98
CA PHE A 146 1.44 16.03 1.97
C PHE A 146 0.38 17.14 2.05
N ALA A 147 0.63 18.19 2.80
CA ALA A 147 -0.26 19.35 2.86
C ALA A 147 -0.36 20.08 1.51
N LYS A 148 0.78 20.31 0.80
CA LYS A 148 0.79 20.88 -0.56
C LYS A 148 -0.06 20.05 -1.54
N ALA A 149 -0.06 18.74 -1.38
CA ALA A 149 -0.79 17.81 -2.24
C ALA A 149 -2.26 17.57 -1.82
N GLY A 150 -2.73 18.21 -0.75
CA GLY A 150 -4.08 18.06 -0.21
C GLY A 150 -4.35 16.67 0.39
N ILE A 151 -3.31 15.95 0.83
CA ILE A 151 -3.41 14.64 1.44
C ILE A 151 -3.73 14.79 2.94
N GLN A 152 -4.77 14.11 3.40
CA GLN A 152 -5.32 14.25 4.77
C GLN A 152 -4.79 13.19 5.74
N PHE A 153 -3.47 13.06 5.85
CA PHE A 153 -2.90 12.25 6.93
C PHE A 153 -3.04 12.93 8.29
N LEU A 154 -3.11 12.13 9.37
CA LEU A 154 -3.24 12.68 10.74
C LEU A 154 -2.23 13.79 11.04
N PRO A 155 -0.92 13.66 10.75
CA PRO A 155 0.05 14.73 11.01
C PRO A 155 -0.20 16.03 10.22
N VAL A 156 -1.02 15.99 9.18
CA VAL A 156 -1.39 17.18 8.39
C VAL A 156 -2.60 17.89 8.97
N ILE A 157 -3.58 17.11 9.46
CA ILE A 157 -4.88 17.66 9.93
C ILE A 157 -4.95 17.82 11.45
N ASP A 158 -4.00 17.25 12.20
CA ASP A 158 -3.88 17.31 13.66
C ASP A 158 -2.52 17.93 14.04
N PRO A 159 -2.41 19.27 14.00
CA PRO A 159 -1.13 19.97 14.23
C PRO A 159 -0.54 19.71 15.63
N ASP A 160 -1.39 19.48 16.63
CA ASP A 160 -0.98 19.24 18.01
C ASP A 160 -0.44 17.81 18.19
N GLY A 161 -0.67 16.92 17.22
CA GLY A 161 -0.18 15.55 17.21
C GLY A 161 -0.82 14.62 18.25
N ALA A 162 -1.85 15.08 18.95
CA ALA A 162 -2.47 14.30 20.03
C ALA A 162 -3.11 13.00 19.51
N SER A 163 -3.84 13.08 18.39
CA SER A 163 -4.46 11.91 17.77
C SER A 163 -3.41 10.97 17.17
N MET A 164 -2.36 11.52 16.56
CA MET A 164 -1.25 10.74 16.03
C MET A 164 -0.54 9.97 17.15
N ASN A 165 -0.15 10.65 18.24
CA ASN A 165 0.54 10.04 19.36
C ASN A 165 -0.29 8.92 20.00
N ARG A 166 -1.60 9.15 20.17
CA ARG A 166 -2.53 8.13 20.66
C ARG A 166 -2.55 6.90 19.76
N GLN A 167 -2.66 7.09 18.45
CA GLN A 167 -2.63 5.98 17.47
C GLN A 167 -1.32 5.20 17.54
N VAL A 168 -0.19 5.90 17.57
CA VAL A 168 1.14 5.27 17.69
C VAL A 168 1.24 4.43 18.95
N LEU A 169 0.89 5.00 20.11
CA LEU A 169 0.95 4.29 21.39
C LEU A 169 0.03 3.06 21.43
N MET A 170 -1.20 3.20 20.94
CA MET A 170 -2.17 2.09 20.91
C MET A 170 -1.68 0.93 20.04
N HIS A 171 -1.17 1.21 18.83
CA HIS A 171 -0.70 0.15 17.92
C HIS A 171 0.62 -0.46 18.36
N CYS A 172 1.55 0.33 18.89
CA CYS A 172 2.78 -0.20 19.52
C CYS A 172 2.46 -1.07 20.75
N GLY A 173 1.53 -0.63 21.60
CA GLY A 173 1.09 -1.42 22.75
C GLY A 173 0.41 -2.73 22.33
N ALA A 174 -0.47 -2.69 21.32
CA ALA A 174 -1.10 -3.90 20.79
C ALA A 174 -0.09 -4.88 20.17
N LEU A 175 0.97 -4.36 19.53
CA LEU A 175 2.02 -5.19 18.93
C LEU A 175 2.82 -6.00 19.98
N TRP A 176 2.87 -5.55 21.23
CA TRP A 176 3.51 -6.30 22.32
C TRP A 176 2.70 -7.52 22.79
N VAL A 177 1.43 -7.58 22.43
CA VAL A 177 0.51 -8.64 22.89
C VAL A 177 0.34 -9.75 21.84
N VAL A 178 0.64 -9.45 20.57
CA VAL A 178 0.55 -10.38 19.43
C VAL A 178 1.87 -11.13 19.24
#